data_c97463f5ea15f289559ff29deb43943a
#
_entry.id   c97463f5ea15f289559ff29deb43943a
#
_cell.length_a   1.000
_cell.length_b   1.000
_cell.length_c   1.000
_cell.angle_alpha   90.00
_cell.angle_beta   90.00
_cell.angle_gamma   90.00
#
_symmetry.space_group_name_H-M   'P 1'
#
loop_
_entity.id
_entity.type
_entity.pdbx_description
1 polymer ?
#
loop_
_entity_poly.entity_id
_entity_poly.type
_entity_poly.pdbx_seq_one_letter_code
_entity_poly.pdbx_strand_id
1 'polypeptide(L)'
;YTTLFRSMIQQENLKKRLARLAAPIFIETLLIMMLGAVDTVMLSRHSDNSVAAVGVVNQIIMLTFLVFEVINLGTSVLCSQYLGARLHKQVVQVVGVSLLVNFAVGVGISMLLFGCAEPILRLMGLGPELMQDGMDYMRIVGAFAFFQALSLTLSASLRSANKAVYPMLVTVVVNVLNIIGNYSLIFGRFGFPELGVEGAAISTAFSRGVSMVILFVILFRKHIHRFPPAYFRPFPWVELKNLMKVGLPSAGEQLSYSSSQVVITYFINMLGVEALATRTYCVNIIMFAYLFSISMAQGGAICIGHLIGEKKPRAAFLMGKYVMKKSVMITVILSCILALFGHVIFGWLTSNAEIIKMGDRKSTRL
;
A
#
# COMPACT_ATOMS: atom_id res chain seq x y z
N TYR A 1 -26.98 -4.14 -36.25
CA TYR A 1 -27.40 -3.22 -35.19
C TYR A 1 -27.36 -3.89 -33.79
N THR A 2 -27.83 -5.13 -33.63
CA THR A 2 -27.87 -5.85 -32.37
C THR A 2 -26.49 -6.20 -31.78
N THR A 3 -25.50 -6.49 -32.58
CA THR A 3 -24.11 -6.79 -32.13
C THR A 3 -23.35 -5.55 -31.67
N LEU A 4 -23.50 -4.42 -32.34
CA LEU A 4 -22.94 -3.13 -31.94
C LEU A 4 -23.56 -2.63 -30.62
N PHE A 5 -24.86 -2.71 -30.49
CA PHE A 5 -25.57 -2.30 -29.27
C PHE A 5 -25.19 -3.19 -28.07
N ARG A 6 -25.08 -4.51 -28.23
CA ARG A 6 -24.57 -5.42 -27.19
C ARG A 6 -23.13 -5.11 -26.81
N SER A 7 -22.26 -4.78 -27.77
CA SER A 7 -20.87 -4.42 -27.49
C SER A 7 -20.74 -3.10 -26.71
N MET A 8 -21.59 -2.12 -27.01
CA MET A 8 -21.64 -0.83 -26.28
C MET A 8 -22.11 -1.02 -24.84
N ILE A 9 -23.19 -1.76 -24.60
CA ILE A 9 -23.68 -2.06 -23.24
C ILE A 9 -22.64 -2.84 -22.44
N GLN A 10 -21.96 -3.78 -23.08
CA GLN A 10 -20.92 -4.56 -22.44
C GLN A 10 -19.71 -3.69 -22.06
N GLN A 11 -19.31 -2.75 -22.90
CA GLN A 11 -18.25 -1.78 -22.60
C GLN A 11 -18.63 -0.83 -21.47
N GLU A 12 -19.86 -0.34 -21.43
CA GLU A 12 -20.36 0.53 -20.39
C GLU A 12 -20.37 -0.17 -19.03
N ASN A 13 -20.83 -1.41 -18.97
CA ASN A 13 -20.81 -2.23 -17.76
C ASN A 13 -19.38 -2.49 -17.26
N LEU A 14 -18.42 -2.70 -18.17
CA LEU A 14 -17.01 -2.87 -17.81
C LEU A 14 -16.40 -1.59 -17.22
N LYS A 15 -16.72 -0.42 -17.80
CA LYS A 15 -16.27 0.88 -17.27
C LYS A 15 -16.84 1.15 -15.87
N LYS A 16 -18.14 0.87 -15.66
CA LYS A 16 -18.79 0.99 -14.35
C LYS A 16 -18.16 0.05 -13.31
N ARG A 17 -17.83 -1.17 -13.71
CA ARG A 17 -17.13 -2.15 -12.85
C ARG A 17 -15.74 -1.67 -12.46
N LEU A 18 -14.97 -1.16 -13.42
CA LEU A 18 -13.66 -0.57 -13.15
C LEU A 18 -13.76 0.59 -12.16
N ALA A 19 -14.69 1.53 -12.37
CA ALA A 19 -14.88 2.67 -11.47
C ALA A 19 -15.27 2.23 -10.05
N ARG A 20 -16.12 1.21 -9.91
CA ARG A 20 -16.50 0.64 -8.61
C ARG A 20 -15.34 -0.04 -7.87
N LEU A 21 -14.28 -0.42 -8.56
CA LEU A 21 -13.06 -0.96 -7.95
C LEU A 21 -12.03 0.16 -7.73
N ALA A 22 -11.74 0.94 -8.75
CA ALA A 22 -10.68 1.94 -8.71
C ALA A 22 -10.97 3.08 -7.72
N ALA A 23 -12.22 3.54 -7.62
CA ALA A 23 -12.56 4.64 -6.72
C ALA A 23 -12.38 4.28 -5.23
N PRO A 24 -12.89 3.13 -4.72
CA PRO A 24 -12.60 2.73 -3.34
C PRO A 24 -11.12 2.49 -3.08
N ILE A 25 -10.38 1.89 -4.03
CA ILE A 25 -8.93 1.68 -3.91
C ILE A 25 -8.20 3.02 -3.81
N PHE A 26 -8.59 4.00 -4.63
CA PHE A 26 -8.02 5.35 -4.58
C PHE A 26 -8.25 6.02 -3.22
N ILE A 27 -9.49 5.98 -2.72
CA ILE A 27 -9.84 6.56 -1.41
C ILE A 27 -9.07 5.83 -0.29
N GLU A 28 -9.02 4.49 -0.33
CA GLU A 28 -8.29 3.69 0.64
C GLU A 28 -6.81 4.07 0.70
N THR A 29 -6.16 4.17 -0.47
CA THR A 29 -4.73 4.50 -0.54
C THR A 29 -4.47 5.95 -0.10
N LEU A 30 -5.36 6.88 -0.47
CA LEU A 30 -5.30 8.27 0.00
C LEU A 30 -5.42 8.34 1.53
N LEU A 31 -6.36 7.61 2.13
CA LEU A 31 -6.54 7.55 3.59
C LEU A 31 -5.32 6.98 4.31
N ILE A 32 -4.66 5.97 3.75
CA ILE A 32 -3.42 5.42 4.30
C ILE A 32 -2.30 6.47 4.27
N MET A 33 -2.16 7.21 3.15
CA MET A 33 -1.16 8.27 3.06
C MET A 33 -1.45 9.42 4.04
N MET A 34 -2.71 9.82 4.17
CA MET A 34 -3.12 10.88 5.11
C MET A 34 -2.85 10.46 6.56
N LEU A 35 -3.10 9.19 6.91
CA LEU A 35 -2.81 8.70 8.26
C LEU A 35 -1.32 8.82 8.59
N GLY A 36 -0.43 8.43 7.69
CA GLY A 36 1.02 8.58 7.90
C GLY A 36 1.45 10.03 8.13
N ALA A 37 0.81 10.98 7.41
CA ALA A 37 1.07 12.40 7.64
C ALA A 37 0.55 12.87 9.02
N VAL A 38 -0.64 12.43 9.43
CA VAL A 38 -1.22 12.75 10.74
C VAL A 38 -0.36 12.18 11.86
N ASP A 39 0.09 10.93 11.75
CA ASP A 39 0.98 10.29 12.73
C ASP A 39 2.26 11.10 12.90
N THR A 40 2.88 11.53 11.80
CA THR A 40 4.08 12.36 11.83
C THR A 40 3.83 13.70 12.52
N VAL A 41 2.71 14.39 12.22
CA VAL A 41 2.34 15.65 12.86
C VAL A 41 2.04 15.46 14.36
N MET A 42 1.43 14.37 14.77
CA MET A 42 1.15 14.09 16.18
C MET A 42 2.46 13.82 16.95
N LEU A 43 3.37 13.04 16.38
CA LEU A 43 4.68 12.78 16.98
C LEU A 43 5.55 14.03 17.04
N SER A 44 5.51 14.91 16.04
CA SER A 44 6.31 16.16 16.03
C SER A 44 5.89 17.14 17.13
N ARG A 45 4.62 17.06 17.56
CA ARG A 45 4.14 17.84 18.72
C ARG A 45 4.62 17.29 20.06
N HIS A 46 5.07 16.04 20.10
CA HIS A 46 5.65 15.44 21.30
C HIS A 46 7.18 15.68 21.32
N SER A 47 7.89 15.27 20.25
CA SER A 47 9.35 15.45 20.12
C SER A 47 9.81 15.30 18.67
N ASP A 48 10.71 16.18 18.22
CA ASP A 48 11.36 16.07 16.90
C ASP A 48 12.26 14.82 16.82
N ASN A 49 12.91 14.44 17.93
CA ASN A 49 13.70 13.23 18.04
C ASN A 49 12.85 11.98 17.80
N SER A 50 11.65 11.94 18.35
CA SER A 50 10.70 10.84 18.17
C SER A 50 10.30 10.69 16.71
N VAL A 51 10.09 11.80 15.98
CA VAL A 51 9.81 11.77 14.53
C VAL A 51 10.98 11.18 13.75
N ALA A 52 12.22 11.59 14.08
CA ALA A 52 13.41 11.08 13.41
C ALA A 52 13.59 9.57 13.66
N ALA A 53 13.44 9.11 14.90
CA ALA A 53 13.52 7.70 15.27
C ALA A 53 12.47 6.85 14.53
N VAL A 54 11.20 7.26 14.59
CA VAL A 54 10.08 6.57 13.93
C VAL A 54 10.23 6.61 12.41
N GLY A 55 10.79 7.69 11.85
CA GLY A 55 11.07 7.81 10.42
C GLY A 55 12.02 6.72 9.93
N VAL A 56 13.11 6.44 10.66
CA VAL A 56 14.05 5.36 10.33
C VAL A 56 13.37 3.98 10.45
N VAL A 57 12.60 3.75 11.51
CA VAL A 57 11.88 2.48 11.68
C VAL A 57 10.87 2.26 10.56
N ASN A 58 10.15 3.30 10.13
CA ASN A 58 9.18 3.20 9.04
C ASN A 58 9.83 2.79 7.71
N GLN A 59 11.09 3.13 7.43
CA GLN A 59 11.82 2.64 6.25
C GLN A 59 11.98 1.11 6.31
N ILE A 60 12.29 0.56 7.48
CA ILE A 60 12.41 -0.90 7.69
C ILE A 60 11.04 -1.57 7.51
N ILE A 61 9.99 -0.98 8.08
CA ILE A 61 8.62 -1.48 7.94
C ILE A 61 8.17 -1.47 6.48
N MET A 62 8.53 -0.46 5.69
CA MET A 62 8.25 -0.42 4.25
C MET A 62 8.89 -1.59 3.49
N LEU A 63 10.12 -1.98 3.85
CA LEU A 63 10.76 -3.17 3.26
C LEU A 63 10.01 -4.46 3.60
N THR A 64 9.45 -4.57 4.81
CA THR A 64 8.64 -5.74 5.16
C THR A 64 7.34 -5.81 4.36
N PHE A 65 6.74 -4.66 4.04
CA PHE A 65 5.54 -4.62 3.19
C PHE A 65 5.81 -5.14 1.78
N LEU A 66 6.99 -4.88 1.23
CA LEU A 66 7.39 -5.41 -0.07
C LEU A 66 7.35 -6.95 -0.08
N VAL A 67 7.81 -7.59 1.00
CA VAL A 67 7.77 -9.06 1.12
C VAL A 67 6.33 -9.57 1.13
N PHE A 68 5.44 -8.91 1.88
CA PHE A 68 4.03 -9.30 1.94
C PHE A 68 3.31 -9.08 0.59
N GLU A 69 3.70 -8.06 -0.15
CA GLU A 69 3.06 -7.69 -1.43
C GLU A 69 3.27 -8.76 -2.52
N VAL A 70 4.36 -9.54 -2.45
CA VAL A 70 4.59 -10.70 -3.34
C VAL A 70 3.38 -11.63 -3.34
N ILE A 71 2.95 -12.03 -2.14
CA ILE A 71 1.81 -12.95 -1.97
C ILE A 71 0.49 -12.27 -2.30
N ASN A 72 0.34 -10.99 -1.93
CA ASN A 72 -0.89 -10.24 -2.16
C ASN A 72 -1.19 -10.02 -3.63
N LEU A 73 -0.18 -9.71 -4.42
CA LEU A 73 -0.33 -9.54 -5.85
C LEU A 73 -0.73 -10.85 -6.52
N GLY A 74 -0.04 -11.97 -6.17
CA GLY A 74 -0.40 -13.31 -6.62
C GLY A 74 -1.83 -13.67 -6.24
N THR A 75 -2.25 -13.37 -5.00
CA THR A 75 -3.61 -13.58 -4.50
C THR A 75 -4.62 -12.80 -5.32
N SER A 76 -4.36 -11.52 -5.56
CA SER A 76 -5.26 -10.65 -6.33
C SER A 76 -5.47 -11.16 -7.74
N VAL A 77 -4.40 -11.55 -8.43
CA VAL A 77 -4.44 -12.04 -9.81
C VAL A 77 -5.15 -13.40 -9.88
N LEU A 78 -4.73 -14.38 -9.09
CA LEU A 78 -5.30 -15.72 -9.18
C LEU A 78 -6.75 -15.77 -8.71
N CYS A 79 -7.10 -15.10 -7.61
CA CYS A 79 -8.48 -15.03 -7.14
C CYS A 79 -9.39 -14.38 -8.19
N SER A 80 -8.96 -13.31 -8.84
CA SER A 80 -9.76 -12.66 -9.88
C SER A 80 -9.98 -13.57 -11.11
N GLN A 81 -8.94 -14.31 -11.53
CA GLN A 81 -9.05 -15.28 -12.63
C GLN A 81 -9.96 -16.45 -12.28
N TYR A 82 -9.78 -17.04 -11.09
CA TYR A 82 -10.60 -18.18 -10.66
C TYR A 82 -12.07 -17.79 -10.40
N LEU A 83 -12.30 -16.58 -9.88
CA LEU A 83 -13.68 -16.05 -9.76
C LEU A 83 -14.31 -15.82 -11.13
N GLY A 84 -13.56 -15.31 -12.11
CA GLY A 84 -14.03 -15.19 -13.48
C GLY A 84 -14.36 -16.54 -14.12
N ALA A 85 -13.56 -17.56 -13.84
CA ALA A 85 -13.77 -18.94 -14.29
C ALA A 85 -14.80 -19.71 -13.46
N ARG A 86 -15.37 -19.13 -12.38
CA ARG A 86 -16.31 -19.77 -11.42
C ARG A 86 -15.71 -20.97 -10.69
N LEU A 87 -14.41 -20.98 -10.49
CA LEU A 87 -13.67 -22.05 -9.83
C LEU A 87 -13.55 -21.77 -8.32
N HIS A 88 -14.67 -21.87 -7.60
CA HIS A 88 -14.76 -21.48 -6.17
C HIS A 88 -13.82 -22.27 -5.26
N LYS A 89 -13.57 -23.57 -5.55
CA LYS A 89 -12.63 -24.38 -4.78
C LYS A 89 -11.22 -23.79 -4.82
N GLN A 90 -10.75 -23.45 -6.02
CA GLN A 90 -9.42 -22.86 -6.24
C GLN A 90 -9.30 -21.49 -5.58
N VAL A 91 -10.35 -20.67 -5.59
CA VAL A 91 -10.39 -19.40 -4.86
C VAL A 91 -10.14 -19.61 -3.37
N VAL A 92 -10.87 -20.56 -2.74
CA VAL A 92 -10.69 -20.89 -1.32
C VAL A 92 -9.27 -21.41 -1.05
N GLN A 93 -8.71 -22.25 -1.93
CA GLN A 93 -7.35 -22.76 -1.81
C GLN A 93 -6.31 -21.63 -1.90
N VAL A 94 -6.43 -20.73 -2.89
CA VAL A 94 -5.52 -19.57 -3.02
C VAL A 94 -5.58 -18.68 -1.79
N VAL A 95 -6.78 -18.30 -1.35
CA VAL A 95 -6.93 -17.48 -0.15
C VAL A 95 -6.32 -18.13 1.08
N GLY A 96 -6.58 -19.43 1.29
CA GLY A 96 -6.05 -20.16 2.44
C GLY A 96 -4.54 -20.32 2.40
N VAL A 97 -3.97 -20.65 1.24
CA VAL A 97 -2.51 -20.73 1.07
C VAL A 97 -1.87 -19.35 1.29
N SER A 98 -2.46 -18.29 0.74
CA SER A 98 -1.95 -16.92 0.91
C SER A 98 -1.97 -16.47 2.36
N LEU A 99 -3.06 -16.77 3.10
CA LEU A 99 -3.15 -16.47 4.53
C LEU A 99 -2.12 -17.25 5.32
N LEU A 100 -1.94 -18.54 5.04
CA LEU A 100 -0.96 -19.38 5.73
C LEU A 100 0.47 -18.89 5.48
N VAL A 101 0.83 -18.61 4.22
CA VAL A 101 2.18 -18.16 3.87
C VAL A 101 2.45 -16.78 4.44
N ASN A 102 1.55 -15.83 4.28
CA ASN A 102 1.71 -14.48 4.83
C ASN A 102 1.68 -14.48 6.37
N PHE A 103 0.96 -15.40 7.01
CA PHE A 103 1.04 -15.58 8.45
C PHE A 103 2.43 -16.12 8.86
N ALA A 104 2.91 -17.17 8.23
CA ALA A 104 4.22 -17.76 8.55
C ALA A 104 5.36 -16.75 8.31
N VAL A 105 5.37 -16.09 7.15
CA VAL A 105 6.34 -15.03 6.82
C VAL A 105 6.19 -13.84 7.77
N GLY A 106 4.96 -13.43 8.06
CA GLY A 106 4.67 -12.32 8.98
C GLY A 106 5.16 -12.60 10.40
N VAL A 107 4.93 -13.80 10.91
CA VAL A 107 5.45 -14.22 12.23
C VAL A 107 6.98 -14.28 12.21
N GLY A 108 7.60 -14.82 11.15
CA GLY A 108 9.06 -14.82 11.00
C GLY A 108 9.65 -13.42 11.02
N ILE A 109 9.05 -12.49 10.27
CA ILE A 109 9.44 -11.06 10.26
C ILE A 109 9.18 -10.42 11.63
N SER A 110 8.05 -10.72 12.29
CA SER A 110 7.77 -10.21 13.63
C SER A 110 8.82 -10.64 14.64
N MET A 111 9.23 -11.91 14.64
CA MET A 111 10.31 -12.41 15.49
C MET A 111 11.65 -11.72 15.18
N LEU A 112 11.96 -11.51 13.91
CA LEU A 112 13.17 -10.83 13.47
C LEU A 112 13.20 -9.37 13.97
N LEU A 113 12.13 -8.61 13.72
CA LEU A 113 12.04 -7.19 14.10
C LEU A 113 12.03 -7.01 15.62
N PHE A 114 11.38 -7.91 16.36
CA PHE A 114 11.35 -7.88 17.82
C PHE A 114 12.73 -8.23 18.42
N GLY A 115 13.34 -9.34 17.97
CA GLY A 115 14.59 -9.86 18.53
C GLY A 115 15.84 -9.13 18.07
N CYS A 116 15.84 -8.60 16.83
CA CYS A 116 17.00 -7.95 16.23
C CYS A 116 16.79 -6.41 16.06
N ALA A 117 15.90 -5.80 16.86
CA ALA A 117 15.62 -4.36 16.75
C ALA A 117 16.89 -3.51 16.87
N GLU A 118 17.67 -3.72 17.93
CA GLU A 118 18.88 -2.94 18.19
C GLU A 118 19.95 -3.10 17.09
N PRO A 119 20.39 -4.32 16.69
CA PRO A 119 21.40 -4.44 15.64
C PRO A 119 20.93 -3.88 14.29
N ILE A 120 19.64 -4.00 13.95
CA ILE A 120 19.09 -3.43 12.72
C ILE A 120 19.15 -1.90 12.75
N LEU A 121 18.73 -1.27 13.86
CA LEU A 121 18.75 0.19 14.01
C LEU A 121 20.18 0.75 14.05
N ARG A 122 21.12 0.04 14.66
CA ARG A 122 22.55 0.38 14.61
C ARG A 122 23.10 0.32 13.19
N LEU A 123 22.74 -0.70 12.42
CA LEU A 123 23.12 -0.84 11.01
C LEU A 123 22.56 0.32 10.16
N MET A 124 21.37 0.82 10.50
CA MET A 124 20.76 2.00 9.86
C MET A 124 21.40 3.33 10.29
N GLY A 125 22.37 3.30 11.21
CA GLY A 125 23.06 4.50 11.67
C GLY A 125 22.25 5.37 12.64
N LEU A 126 21.26 4.78 13.36
CA LEU A 126 20.49 5.52 14.35
C LEU A 126 21.37 5.92 15.53
N GLY A 127 21.39 7.23 15.85
CA GLY A 127 22.19 7.77 16.95
C GLY A 127 21.74 7.26 18.31
N PRO A 128 22.66 7.26 19.33
CA PRO A 128 22.35 6.76 20.67
C PRO A 128 21.13 7.44 21.31
N GLU A 129 20.95 8.73 21.06
CA GLU A 129 19.84 9.55 21.60
C GLU A 129 18.46 9.12 21.09
N LEU A 130 18.41 8.55 19.87
CA LEU A 130 17.17 8.11 19.22
C LEU A 130 16.93 6.61 19.38
N MET A 131 17.93 5.88 19.90
CA MET A 131 17.92 4.42 19.91
C MET A 131 16.77 3.86 20.74
N GLN A 132 16.48 4.45 21.89
CA GLN A 132 15.40 3.97 22.77
C GLN A 132 14.05 4.09 22.09
N ASP A 133 13.70 5.29 21.59
CA ASP A 133 12.44 5.52 20.85
C ASP A 133 12.31 4.59 19.66
N GLY A 134 13.41 4.42 18.90
CA GLY A 134 13.44 3.53 17.75
C GLY A 134 13.21 2.06 18.10
N MET A 135 13.83 1.59 19.19
CA MET A 135 13.66 0.22 19.68
C MET A 135 12.24 -0.04 20.18
N ASP A 136 11.68 0.87 20.97
CA ASP A 136 10.33 0.74 21.53
C ASP A 136 9.29 0.68 20.40
N TYR A 137 9.40 1.60 19.44
CA TYR A 137 8.50 1.59 18.28
C TYR A 137 8.68 0.32 17.42
N MET A 138 9.93 -0.06 17.11
CA MET A 138 10.21 -1.21 16.25
C MET A 138 9.81 -2.53 16.90
N ARG A 139 10.04 -2.71 18.19
CA ARG A 139 9.65 -3.92 18.92
C ARG A 139 8.14 -4.08 18.95
N ILE A 140 7.39 -3.03 19.26
CA ILE A 140 5.93 -3.11 19.36
C ILE A 140 5.31 -3.29 17.99
N VAL A 141 5.58 -2.41 17.02
CA VAL A 141 4.99 -2.48 15.69
C VAL A 141 5.50 -3.73 14.94
N GLY A 142 6.77 -4.07 15.12
CA GLY A 142 7.40 -5.25 14.54
C GLY A 142 6.83 -6.56 15.08
N ALA A 143 6.63 -6.70 16.38
CA ALA A 143 6.05 -7.89 17.00
C ALA A 143 4.68 -8.28 16.39
N PHE A 144 3.93 -7.29 15.93
CA PHE A 144 2.60 -7.46 15.33
C PHE A 144 2.56 -7.25 13.81
N ALA A 145 3.70 -7.33 13.12
CA ALA A 145 3.77 -7.18 11.66
C ALA A 145 2.89 -8.20 10.91
N PHE A 146 2.67 -9.39 11.47
CA PHE A 146 1.78 -10.40 10.90
C PHE A 146 0.32 -9.94 10.79
N PHE A 147 -0.17 -9.03 11.63
CA PHE A 147 -1.50 -8.42 11.47
C PHE A 147 -1.61 -7.68 10.14
N GLN A 148 -0.56 -6.94 9.78
CA GLN A 148 -0.52 -6.23 8.51
C GLN A 148 -0.46 -7.20 7.33
N ALA A 149 0.36 -8.25 7.40
CA ALA A 149 0.45 -9.27 6.36
C ALA A 149 -0.90 -9.92 6.06
N LEU A 150 -1.63 -10.30 7.13
CA LEU A 150 -2.97 -10.88 7.01
C LEU A 150 -4.00 -9.88 6.49
N SER A 151 -3.99 -8.63 6.99
CA SER A 151 -4.91 -7.57 6.53
C SER A 151 -4.76 -7.31 5.04
N LEU A 152 -3.53 -7.26 4.52
CA LEU A 152 -3.25 -7.09 3.10
C LEU A 152 -3.82 -8.25 2.26
N THR A 153 -3.62 -9.50 2.70
CA THR A 153 -4.16 -10.69 2.02
C THR A 153 -5.69 -10.71 2.01
N LEU A 154 -6.32 -10.37 3.14
CA LEU A 154 -7.78 -10.29 3.26
C LEU A 154 -8.35 -9.18 2.36
N SER A 155 -7.69 -8.01 2.32
CA SER A 155 -8.05 -6.90 1.43
C SER A 155 -7.91 -7.28 -0.04
N ALA A 156 -6.81 -7.93 -0.44
CA ALA A 156 -6.59 -8.41 -1.80
C ALA A 156 -7.68 -9.40 -2.24
N SER A 157 -8.07 -10.32 -1.34
CA SER A 157 -9.14 -11.29 -1.57
C SER A 157 -10.50 -10.62 -1.77
N LEU A 158 -10.84 -9.63 -0.93
CA LEU A 158 -12.10 -8.88 -1.04
C LEU A 158 -12.15 -8.02 -2.31
N ARG A 159 -11.05 -7.33 -2.65
CA ARG A 159 -10.96 -6.56 -3.89
C ARG A 159 -11.12 -7.44 -5.11
N SER A 160 -10.50 -8.63 -5.12
CA SER A 160 -10.65 -9.62 -6.20
C SER A 160 -12.09 -10.10 -6.37
N ALA A 161 -12.87 -10.16 -5.29
CA ALA A 161 -14.29 -10.47 -5.30
C ALA A 161 -15.19 -9.26 -5.71
N ASN A 162 -14.61 -8.18 -6.26
CA ASN A 162 -15.30 -6.91 -6.59
C ASN A 162 -15.93 -6.21 -5.36
N LYS A 163 -15.32 -6.36 -4.21
CA LYS A 163 -15.80 -5.82 -2.92
C LYS A 163 -14.80 -4.83 -2.30
N ALA A 164 -14.16 -4.01 -3.14
CA ALA A 164 -13.16 -3.03 -2.73
C ALA A 164 -13.67 -1.97 -1.73
N VAL A 165 -15.00 -1.78 -1.63
CA VAL A 165 -15.61 -0.87 -0.67
C VAL A 165 -15.36 -1.33 0.79
N TYR A 166 -15.30 -2.65 1.06
CA TYR A 166 -15.07 -3.12 2.42
C TYR A 166 -13.69 -2.79 2.97
N PRO A 167 -12.57 -3.09 2.27
CA PRO A 167 -11.25 -2.63 2.71
C PRO A 167 -11.18 -1.12 2.92
N MET A 168 -11.76 -0.32 2.01
CA MET A 168 -11.83 1.13 2.15
C MET A 168 -12.55 1.55 3.45
N LEU A 169 -13.73 0.99 3.73
CA LEU A 169 -14.47 1.33 4.96
C LEU A 169 -13.72 0.89 6.22
N VAL A 170 -13.07 -0.26 6.18
CA VAL A 170 -12.22 -0.72 7.29
C VAL A 170 -11.06 0.24 7.51
N THR A 171 -10.43 0.73 6.45
CA THR A 171 -9.36 1.74 6.55
C THR A 171 -9.87 3.04 7.19
N VAL A 172 -11.08 3.51 6.87
CA VAL A 172 -11.68 4.67 7.56
C VAL A 172 -11.79 4.41 9.07
N VAL A 173 -12.37 3.27 9.47
CA VAL A 173 -12.53 2.92 10.89
C VAL A 173 -11.19 2.83 11.61
N VAL A 174 -10.22 2.18 10.98
CA VAL A 174 -8.86 1.99 11.52
C VAL A 174 -8.12 3.30 11.66
N ASN A 175 -8.24 4.21 10.69
CA ASN A 175 -7.65 5.55 10.77
C ASN A 175 -8.22 6.35 11.95
N VAL A 176 -9.55 6.32 12.11
CA VAL A 176 -10.21 7.00 13.25
C VAL A 176 -9.74 6.40 14.58
N LEU A 177 -9.69 5.08 14.70
CA LEU A 177 -9.19 4.40 15.89
C LEU A 177 -7.72 4.74 16.18
N ASN A 178 -6.89 4.78 15.14
CA ASN A 178 -5.48 5.11 15.28
C ASN A 178 -5.29 6.56 15.74
N ILE A 179 -6.00 7.53 15.16
CA ILE A 179 -5.93 8.94 15.55
C ILE A 179 -6.37 9.12 17.02
N ILE A 180 -7.48 8.48 17.41
CA ILE A 180 -7.95 8.52 18.81
C ILE A 180 -6.94 7.86 19.75
N GLY A 181 -6.42 6.69 19.37
CA GLY A 181 -5.40 5.97 20.11
C GLY A 181 -4.11 6.76 20.27
N ASN A 182 -3.62 7.37 19.20
CA ASN A 182 -2.45 8.25 19.21
C ASN A 182 -2.69 9.46 20.13
N TYR A 183 -3.84 10.12 20.01
CA TYR A 183 -4.15 11.26 20.88
C TYR A 183 -4.22 10.88 22.36
N SER A 184 -4.74 9.71 22.66
CA SER A 184 -4.86 9.20 24.03
C SER A 184 -3.52 8.79 24.61
N LEU A 185 -2.72 8.04 23.85
CA LEU A 185 -1.51 7.39 24.36
C LEU A 185 -0.24 8.22 24.19
N ILE A 186 -0.12 9.03 23.14
CA ILE A 186 1.04 9.91 22.95
C ILE A 186 1.00 11.03 24.00
N PHE A 187 -0.18 11.64 24.21
CA PHE A 187 -0.33 12.86 25.05
C PHE A 187 -0.94 12.58 26.42
N GLY A 188 -1.16 11.32 26.81
CA GLY A 188 -1.72 10.98 28.13
C GLY A 188 -3.13 11.53 28.36
N ARG A 189 -4.00 11.52 27.33
CA ARG A 189 -5.37 12.04 27.45
C ARG A 189 -6.36 10.93 27.81
N PHE A 190 -7.57 11.32 28.24
CA PHE A 190 -8.65 10.39 28.63
C PHE A 190 -8.29 9.43 29.77
N GLY A 191 -7.34 9.79 30.64
CA GLY A 191 -6.91 8.97 31.78
C GLY A 191 -5.86 7.91 31.42
N PHE A 192 -5.32 7.92 30.23
CA PHE A 192 -4.17 7.08 29.86
C PHE A 192 -2.85 7.75 30.24
N PRO A 193 -1.79 6.97 30.53
CA PRO A 193 -0.45 7.53 30.74
C PRO A 193 0.11 8.12 29.45
N GLU A 194 0.97 9.13 29.57
CA GLU A 194 1.73 9.69 28.45
C GLU A 194 2.87 8.73 28.11
N LEU A 195 2.74 8.05 26.97
CA LEU A 195 3.68 7.02 26.50
C LEU A 195 4.51 7.49 25.30
N GLY A 196 4.23 8.67 24.75
CA GLY A 196 4.99 9.20 23.62
C GLY A 196 5.04 8.24 22.42
N VAL A 197 6.26 7.87 22.01
CA VAL A 197 6.51 6.95 20.87
C VAL A 197 5.93 5.56 21.09
N GLU A 198 6.05 5.04 22.30
CA GLU A 198 5.48 3.74 22.66
C GLU A 198 3.97 3.74 22.50
N GLY A 199 3.31 4.84 22.89
CA GLY A 199 1.88 5.05 22.71
C GLY A 199 1.45 5.01 21.23
N ALA A 200 2.23 5.66 20.35
CA ALA A 200 2.01 5.61 18.91
C ALA A 200 2.16 4.18 18.34
N ALA A 201 3.16 3.44 18.83
CA ALA A 201 3.39 2.06 18.43
C ALA A 201 2.24 1.13 18.84
N ILE A 202 1.76 1.23 20.06
CA ILE A 202 0.62 0.46 20.60
C ILE A 202 -0.64 0.78 19.80
N SER A 203 -0.94 2.05 19.58
CA SER A 203 -2.10 2.49 18.79
C SER A 203 -2.07 1.91 17.37
N THR A 204 -0.91 1.95 16.72
CA THR A 204 -0.71 1.40 15.37
C THR A 204 -0.89 -0.11 15.35
N ALA A 205 -0.27 -0.84 16.26
CA ALA A 205 -0.38 -2.30 16.35
C ALA A 205 -1.82 -2.74 16.63
N PHE A 206 -2.50 -2.08 17.58
CA PHE A 206 -3.89 -2.33 17.92
C PHE A 206 -4.82 -2.09 16.73
N SER A 207 -4.68 -0.95 16.05
CA SER A 207 -5.49 -0.59 14.89
C SER A 207 -5.33 -1.59 13.74
N ARG A 208 -4.10 -2.10 13.50
CA ARG A 208 -3.84 -3.16 12.53
C ARG A 208 -4.49 -4.49 12.93
N GLY A 209 -4.46 -4.83 14.22
CA GLY A 209 -5.16 -6.00 14.75
C GLY A 209 -6.67 -5.93 14.53
N VAL A 210 -7.28 -4.78 14.82
CA VAL A 210 -8.71 -4.53 14.56
C VAL A 210 -9.02 -4.63 13.08
N SER A 211 -8.17 -4.05 12.21
CA SER A 211 -8.30 -4.19 10.75
C SER A 211 -8.38 -5.65 10.32
N MET A 212 -7.41 -6.45 10.76
CA MET A 212 -7.33 -7.87 10.45
C MET A 212 -8.60 -8.62 10.88
N VAL A 213 -9.08 -8.38 12.11
CA VAL A 213 -10.28 -9.04 12.64
C VAL A 213 -11.53 -8.66 11.83
N ILE A 214 -11.73 -7.38 11.55
CA ILE A 214 -12.90 -6.91 10.80
C ILE A 214 -12.88 -7.48 9.38
N LEU A 215 -11.75 -7.42 8.68
CA LEU A 215 -11.61 -7.96 7.32
C LEU A 215 -11.81 -9.48 7.29
N PHE A 216 -11.29 -10.18 8.30
CA PHE A 216 -11.48 -11.63 8.45
C PHE A 216 -12.97 -11.97 8.61
N VAL A 217 -13.66 -11.29 9.51
CA VAL A 217 -15.11 -11.50 9.73
C VAL A 217 -15.91 -11.21 8.45
N ILE A 218 -15.58 -10.12 7.74
CA ILE A 218 -16.28 -9.78 6.49
C ILE A 218 -16.04 -10.87 5.42
N LEU A 219 -14.79 -11.30 5.24
CA LEU A 219 -14.45 -12.28 4.22
C LEU A 219 -15.15 -13.62 4.50
N PHE A 220 -15.02 -14.14 5.72
CA PHE A 220 -15.53 -15.48 6.05
C PHE A 220 -17.03 -15.54 6.29
N ARG A 221 -17.67 -14.48 6.81
CA ARG A 221 -19.14 -14.46 6.97
C ARG A 221 -19.91 -14.13 5.70
N LYS A 222 -19.36 -13.26 4.84
CA LYS A 222 -20.11 -12.73 3.67
C LYS A 222 -19.70 -13.35 2.33
N HIS A 223 -18.47 -13.90 2.21
CA HIS A 223 -17.94 -14.30 0.90
C HIS A 223 -17.42 -15.73 0.83
N ILE A 224 -16.85 -16.26 1.90
CA ILE A 224 -16.36 -17.63 1.96
C ILE A 224 -17.14 -18.37 3.06
N HIS A 225 -18.38 -18.76 2.77
CA HIS A 225 -19.23 -19.41 3.75
C HIS A 225 -18.77 -20.81 4.17
N ARG A 226 -17.92 -21.45 3.37
CA ARG A 226 -17.36 -22.79 3.67
C ARG A 226 -15.87 -22.80 3.40
N PHE A 227 -15.10 -23.12 4.41
CA PHE A 227 -13.65 -23.32 4.35
C PHE A 227 -13.32 -24.78 4.73
N PRO A 228 -13.64 -25.77 3.86
CA PRO A 228 -13.47 -27.17 4.20
C PRO A 228 -11.99 -27.52 4.36
N PRO A 229 -11.58 -28.11 5.50
CA PRO A 229 -10.20 -28.58 5.67
C PRO A 229 -9.77 -29.59 4.60
N ALA A 230 -10.72 -30.31 4.02
CA ALA A 230 -10.50 -31.25 2.93
C ALA A 230 -9.88 -30.60 1.68
N TYR A 231 -10.08 -29.29 1.44
CA TYR A 231 -9.47 -28.59 0.31
C TYR A 231 -7.95 -28.40 0.47
N PHE A 232 -7.42 -28.59 1.68
CA PHE A 232 -6.00 -28.47 2.03
C PHE A 232 -5.32 -29.82 2.29
N ARG A 233 -6.03 -30.92 2.04
CA ARG A 233 -5.48 -32.30 2.15
C ARG A 233 -5.64 -33.01 0.80
N PRO A 234 -4.53 -33.25 0.04
CA PRO A 234 -3.16 -32.80 0.27
C PRO A 234 -2.99 -31.29 0.14
N PHE A 235 -1.88 -30.75 0.68
CA PHE A 235 -1.58 -29.31 0.59
C PHE A 235 -1.54 -28.84 -0.87
N PRO A 236 -2.18 -27.73 -1.24
CA PRO A 236 -2.30 -27.28 -2.63
C PRO A 236 -1.01 -26.60 -3.14
N TRP A 237 0.05 -27.37 -3.32
CA TRP A 237 1.34 -26.91 -3.83
C TRP A 237 1.26 -26.22 -5.18
N VAL A 238 0.32 -26.63 -6.02
CA VAL A 238 0.08 -26.03 -7.34
C VAL A 238 -0.30 -24.55 -7.18
N GLU A 239 -1.20 -24.24 -6.24
CA GLU A 239 -1.63 -22.88 -5.99
C GLU A 239 -0.52 -22.02 -5.39
N LEU A 240 0.30 -22.58 -4.50
CA LEU A 240 1.48 -21.91 -3.98
C LEU A 240 2.47 -21.59 -5.11
N LYS A 241 2.76 -22.56 -5.99
CA LYS A 241 3.63 -22.34 -7.14
C LYS A 241 3.09 -21.27 -8.08
N ASN A 242 1.78 -21.26 -8.32
CA ASN A 242 1.12 -20.25 -9.15
C ASN A 242 1.21 -18.85 -8.52
N LEU A 243 1.00 -18.75 -7.20
CA LEU A 243 1.17 -17.50 -6.44
C LEU A 243 2.59 -16.94 -6.60
N MET A 244 3.60 -17.78 -6.37
CA MET A 244 5.01 -17.38 -6.49
C MET A 244 5.38 -17.01 -7.93
N LYS A 245 4.84 -17.73 -8.93
CA LYS A 245 5.07 -17.43 -10.35
C LYS A 245 4.59 -16.03 -10.76
N VAL A 246 3.55 -15.52 -10.12
CA VAL A 246 3.02 -14.17 -10.35
C VAL A 246 3.72 -13.16 -9.44
N GLY A 247 3.87 -13.47 -8.17
CA GLY A 247 4.36 -12.53 -7.16
C GLY A 247 5.85 -12.24 -7.26
N LEU A 248 6.72 -13.26 -7.49
CA LEU A 248 8.17 -13.06 -7.53
C LEU A 248 8.65 -12.13 -8.66
N PRO A 249 8.18 -12.26 -9.91
CA PRO A 249 8.58 -11.32 -10.95
C PRO A 249 8.19 -9.87 -10.62
N SER A 250 7.01 -9.66 -10.05
CA SER A 250 6.55 -8.32 -9.66
C SER A 250 7.34 -7.75 -8.48
N ALA A 251 7.76 -8.60 -7.54
CA ALA A 251 8.69 -8.20 -6.48
C ALA A 251 10.06 -7.80 -7.06
N GLY A 252 10.56 -8.54 -8.05
CA GLY A 252 11.79 -8.21 -8.77
C GLY A 252 11.70 -6.86 -9.48
N GLU A 253 10.57 -6.57 -10.13
CA GLU A 253 10.29 -5.27 -10.72
C GLU A 253 10.33 -4.14 -9.67
N GLN A 254 9.64 -4.32 -8.54
CA GLN A 254 9.59 -3.32 -7.47
C GLN A 254 10.96 -3.10 -6.81
N LEU A 255 11.74 -4.17 -6.61
CA LEU A 255 13.12 -4.08 -6.10
C LEU A 255 14.02 -3.35 -7.07
N SER A 256 13.93 -3.63 -8.36
CA SER A 256 14.71 -2.94 -9.41
C SER A 256 14.37 -1.45 -9.45
N TYR A 257 13.07 -1.11 -9.35
CA TYR A 257 12.63 0.28 -9.28
C TYR A 257 13.20 0.97 -8.02
N SER A 258 13.08 0.36 -6.84
CA SER A 258 13.58 0.92 -5.58
C SER A 258 15.11 1.10 -5.61
N SER A 259 15.85 0.11 -6.14
CA SER A 259 17.30 0.20 -6.31
C SER A 259 17.70 1.34 -7.24
N SER A 260 16.98 1.52 -8.35
CA SER A 260 17.18 2.64 -9.27
C SER A 260 16.97 3.99 -8.56
N GLN A 261 15.92 4.11 -7.72
CA GLN A 261 15.68 5.34 -6.96
C GLN A 261 16.78 5.64 -5.95
N VAL A 262 17.37 4.62 -5.32
CA VAL A 262 18.53 4.80 -4.42
C VAL A 262 19.75 5.34 -5.18
N VAL A 263 20.05 4.77 -6.34
CA VAL A 263 21.17 5.22 -7.19
C VAL A 263 20.96 6.67 -7.66
N ILE A 264 19.75 7.00 -8.12
CA ILE A 264 19.40 8.37 -8.52
C ILE A 264 19.56 9.33 -7.32
N THR A 265 19.10 8.94 -6.14
CA THR A 265 19.23 9.76 -4.92
C THR A 265 20.70 10.00 -4.56
N TYR A 266 21.55 8.97 -4.69
CA TYR A 266 22.98 9.09 -4.46
C TYR A 266 23.61 10.16 -5.37
N PHE A 267 23.35 10.12 -6.67
CA PHE A 267 23.88 11.12 -7.60
C PHE A 267 23.33 12.53 -7.34
N ILE A 268 22.06 12.66 -6.99
CA ILE A 268 21.47 13.97 -6.68
C ILE A 268 22.08 14.54 -5.39
N ASN A 269 22.36 13.70 -4.39
CA ASN A 269 23.01 14.12 -3.15
C ASN A 269 24.41 14.74 -3.41
N MET A 270 25.10 14.28 -4.44
CA MET A 270 26.40 14.87 -4.86
C MET A 270 26.25 16.30 -5.43
N LEU A 271 25.05 16.70 -5.85
CA LEU A 271 24.74 18.04 -6.36
C LEU A 271 24.42 19.06 -5.25
N GLY A 272 24.33 18.60 -4.00
CA GLY A 272 24.11 19.43 -2.82
C GLY A 272 22.74 19.25 -2.17
N VAL A 273 22.61 19.85 -0.98
CA VAL A 273 21.43 19.69 -0.11
C VAL A 273 20.16 20.25 -0.75
N GLU A 274 20.27 21.36 -1.48
CA GLU A 274 19.13 22.01 -2.14
C GLU A 274 18.56 21.17 -3.28
N ALA A 275 19.42 20.50 -4.05
CA ALA A 275 18.99 19.57 -5.10
C ALA A 275 18.25 18.38 -4.51
N LEU A 276 18.73 17.84 -3.38
CA LEU A 276 18.08 16.74 -2.67
C LEU A 276 16.73 17.14 -2.09
N ALA A 277 16.64 18.34 -1.47
CA ALA A 277 15.40 18.89 -0.96
C ALA A 277 14.39 19.12 -2.08
N THR A 278 14.82 19.74 -3.19
CA THR A 278 13.95 19.96 -4.38
C THR A 278 13.41 18.64 -4.90
N ARG A 279 14.25 17.60 -5.04
CA ARG A 279 13.79 16.26 -5.44
C ARG A 279 12.75 15.69 -4.48
N THR A 280 12.96 15.85 -3.19
CA THR A 280 12.01 15.35 -2.17
C THR A 280 10.63 15.99 -2.32
N TYR A 281 10.58 17.30 -2.51
CA TYR A 281 9.32 17.99 -2.79
C TYR A 281 8.69 17.52 -4.10
N CYS A 282 9.48 17.39 -5.18
CA CYS A 282 8.97 16.87 -6.45
C CYS A 282 8.36 15.47 -6.30
N VAL A 283 9.03 14.55 -5.61
CA VAL A 283 8.54 13.19 -5.39
C VAL A 283 7.23 13.20 -4.61
N ASN A 284 7.12 14.00 -3.54
CA ASN A 284 5.90 14.12 -2.76
C ASN A 284 4.72 14.61 -3.60
N ILE A 285 4.94 15.61 -4.46
CA ILE A 285 3.90 16.12 -5.35
C ILE A 285 3.49 15.07 -6.39
N ILE A 286 4.47 14.41 -7.00
CA ILE A 286 4.23 13.36 -8.01
C ILE A 286 3.47 12.17 -7.41
N MET A 287 3.69 11.85 -6.12
CA MET A 287 2.97 10.78 -5.43
C MET A 287 1.45 10.93 -5.51
N PHE A 288 0.91 12.14 -5.40
CA PHE A 288 -0.54 12.36 -5.55
C PHE A 288 -1.05 12.04 -6.96
N ALA A 289 -0.29 12.38 -7.99
CA ALA A 289 -0.63 12.02 -9.37
C ALA A 289 -0.51 10.52 -9.61
N TYR A 290 0.50 9.89 -9.04
CA TYR A 290 0.77 8.46 -9.13
C TYR A 290 -0.31 7.61 -8.43
N LEU A 291 -0.87 8.10 -7.33
CA LEU A 291 -1.93 7.43 -6.57
C LEU A 291 -3.14 7.07 -7.42
N PHE A 292 -3.56 7.96 -8.32
CA PHE A 292 -4.65 7.68 -9.26
C PHE A 292 -4.28 6.53 -10.22
N SER A 293 -3.07 6.57 -10.77
CA SER A 293 -2.59 5.57 -11.73
C SER A 293 -2.47 4.19 -11.08
N ILE A 294 -1.96 4.10 -9.84
CA ILE A 294 -1.93 2.84 -9.07
C ILE A 294 -3.33 2.27 -8.87
N SER A 295 -4.27 3.12 -8.46
CA SER A 295 -5.64 2.67 -8.17
C SER A 295 -6.35 2.17 -9.43
N MET A 296 -6.14 2.85 -10.56
CA MET A 296 -6.63 2.41 -11.86
C MET A 296 -5.96 1.12 -12.33
N ALA A 297 -4.65 0.95 -12.11
CA ALA A 297 -3.92 -0.26 -12.46
C ALA A 297 -4.40 -1.46 -11.62
N GLN A 298 -4.54 -1.31 -10.31
CA GLN A 298 -5.03 -2.38 -9.42
C GLN A 298 -6.47 -2.77 -9.77
N GLY A 299 -7.39 -1.82 -9.91
CA GLY A 299 -8.77 -2.08 -10.31
C GLY A 299 -8.86 -2.71 -11.72
N GLY A 300 -8.01 -2.25 -12.62
CA GLY A 300 -7.87 -2.76 -13.98
C GLY A 300 -7.37 -4.21 -14.01
N ALA A 301 -6.34 -4.53 -13.24
CA ALA A 301 -5.79 -5.88 -13.12
C ALA A 301 -6.85 -6.89 -12.64
N ILE A 302 -7.68 -6.51 -11.67
CA ILE A 302 -8.79 -7.34 -11.18
C ILE A 302 -9.82 -7.54 -12.29
N CYS A 303 -10.24 -6.49 -12.99
CA CYS A 303 -11.18 -6.59 -14.10
C CYS A 303 -10.64 -7.49 -15.22
N ILE A 304 -9.39 -7.34 -15.60
CA ILE A 304 -8.69 -8.14 -16.60
C ILE A 304 -8.63 -9.60 -16.14
N GLY A 305 -8.27 -9.86 -14.89
CA GLY A 305 -8.23 -11.21 -14.32
C GLY A 305 -9.57 -11.92 -14.47
N HIS A 306 -10.67 -11.27 -14.12
CA HIS A 306 -12.02 -11.84 -14.31
C HIS A 306 -12.33 -12.14 -15.79
N LEU A 307 -11.99 -11.22 -16.70
CA LEU A 307 -12.24 -11.42 -18.13
C LEU A 307 -11.41 -12.58 -18.73
N ILE A 308 -10.17 -12.76 -18.25
CA ILE A 308 -9.34 -13.90 -18.63
C ILE A 308 -9.97 -15.19 -18.09
N GLY A 309 -10.42 -15.20 -16.84
CA GLY A 309 -11.13 -16.35 -16.26
C GLY A 309 -12.41 -16.69 -17.03
N GLU A 310 -13.15 -15.70 -17.49
CA GLU A 310 -14.34 -15.84 -18.35
C GLU A 310 -14.00 -16.29 -19.78
N LYS A 311 -12.73 -16.54 -20.11
CA LYS A 311 -12.25 -16.87 -21.48
C LYS A 311 -12.57 -15.79 -22.51
N LYS A 312 -12.51 -14.51 -22.12
CA LYS A 312 -12.77 -13.34 -22.98
C LYS A 312 -11.50 -12.51 -23.23
N PRO A 313 -10.46 -13.04 -23.92
CA PRO A 313 -9.16 -12.37 -24.04
C PRO A 313 -9.25 -11.05 -24.81
N ARG A 314 -10.13 -10.93 -25.82
CA ARG A 314 -10.34 -9.67 -26.55
C ARG A 314 -10.87 -8.56 -25.65
N ALA A 315 -11.84 -8.86 -24.78
CA ALA A 315 -12.38 -7.90 -23.80
C ALA A 315 -11.33 -7.53 -22.74
N ALA A 316 -10.52 -8.48 -22.29
CA ALA A 316 -9.39 -8.24 -21.38
C ALA A 316 -8.37 -7.28 -22.00
N PHE A 317 -7.98 -7.49 -23.27
CA PHE A 317 -7.07 -6.60 -24.00
C PHE A 317 -7.64 -5.18 -24.15
N LEU A 318 -8.91 -5.05 -24.53
CA LEU A 318 -9.59 -3.75 -24.64
C LEU A 318 -9.67 -3.03 -23.29
N MET A 319 -9.91 -3.76 -22.20
CA MET A 319 -9.88 -3.21 -20.85
C MET A 319 -8.49 -2.69 -20.47
N GLY A 320 -7.43 -3.46 -20.75
CA GLY A 320 -6.05 -3.04 -20.53
C GLY A 320 -5.71 -1.76 -21.29
N LYS A 321 -6.06 -1.69 -22.59
CA LYS A 321 -5.88 -0.48 -23.41
C LYS A 321 -6.66 0.71 -22.85
N TYR A 322 -7.88 0.49 -22.37
CA TYR A 322 -8.69 1.56 -21.77
C TYR A 322 -8.06 2.08 -20.46
N VAL A 323 -7.64 1.18 -19.57
CA VAL A 323 -6.96 1.54 -18.30
C VAL A 323 -5.70 2.33 -18.60
N MET A 324 -4.84 1.83 -19.50
CA MET A 324 -3.60 2.50 -19.90
C MET A 324 -3.89 3.91 -20.46
N LYS A 325 -4.83 4.02 -21.43
CA LYS A 325 -5.18 5.31 -22.03
C LYS A 325 -5.68 6.32 -20.97
N LYS A 326 -6.51 5.87 -20.02
CA LYS A 326 -7.05 6.75 -18.97
C LYS A 326 -5.98 7.14 -17.96
N SER A 327 -5.14 6.21 -17.53
CA SER A 327 -4.02 6.51 -16.62
C SER A 327 -3.05 7.50 -17.25
N VAL A 328 -2.61 7.26 -18.49
CA VAL A 328 -1.70 8.17 -19.21
C VAL A 328 -2.35 9.54 -19.40
N MET A 329 -3.61 9.61 -19.83
CA MET A 329 -4.31 10.89 -20.02
C MET A 329 -4.35 11.72 -18.72
N ILE A 330 -4.70 11.11 -17.58
CA ILE A 330 -4.79 11.81 -16.31
C ILE A 330 -3.40 12.18 -15.79
N THR A 331 -2.42 11.30 -15.92
CA THR A 331 -1.03 11.61 -15.55
C THR A 331 -0.48 12.78 -16.37
N VAL A 332 -0.75 12.82 -17.68
CA VAL A 332 -0.36 13.95 -18.53
C VAL A 332 -1.04 15.23 -18.11
N ILE A 333 -2.36 15.20 -17.85
CA ILE A 333 -3.09 16.38 -17.37
C ILE A 333 -2.49 16.91 -16.06
N LEU A 334 -2.29 16.02 -15.08
CA LEU A 334 -1.69 16.38 -13.80
C LEU A 334 -0.26 16.91 -13.95
N SER A 335 0.55 16.27 -14.82
CA SER A 335 1.90 16.75 -15.13
C SER A 335 1.89 18.13 -15.79
N CYS A 336 0.95 18.40 -16.69
CA CYS A 336 0.78 19.74 -17.27
C CYS A 336 0.37 20.77 -16.21
N ILE A 337 -0.56 20.43 -15.31
CA ILE A 337 -0.95 21.30 -14.21
C ILE A 337 0.26 21.59 -13.31
N LEU A 338 1.02 20.56 -12.93
CA LEU A 338 2.23 20.72 -12.14
C LEU A 338 3.30 21.57 -12.85
N ALA A 339 3.44 21.41 -14.18
CA ALA A 339 4.38 22.21 -14.96
C ALA A 339 3.96 23.68 -15.10
N LEU A 340 2.65 23.97 -15.11
CA LEU A 340 2.12 25.33 -15.21
C LEU A 340 2.08 26.04 -13.87
N PHE A 341 1.73 25.34 -12.81
CA PHE A 341 1.52 25.88 -11.46
C PHE A 341 2.63 25.48 -10.47
N GLY A 342 3.71 24.88 -10.95
CA GLY A 342 4.83 24.39 -10.11
C GLY A 342 5.36 25.47 -9.17
N HIS A 343 5.59 26.67 -9.65
CA HIS A 343 6.08 27.78 -8.84
C HIS A 343 5.15 28.08 -7.64
N VAL A 344 3.83 28.10 -7.86
CA VAL A 344 2.84 28.36 -6.80
C VAL A 344 2.82 27.22 -5.79
N ILE A 345 2.88 25.97 -6.27
CA ILE A 345 2.85 24.77 -5.42
C ILE A 345 4.13 24.70 -4.57
N PHE A 346 5.30 24.96 -5.17
CA PHE A 346 6.57 25.05 -4.43
C PHE A 346 6.56 26.17 -3.41
N GLY A 347 6.00 27.34 -3.75
CA GLY A 347 5.88 28.49 -2.83
C GLY A 347 5.00 28.21 -1.61
N TRP A 348 4.09 27.22 -1.67
CA TRP A 348 3.32 26.76 -0.50
C TRP A 348 4.08 25.76 0.36
N LEU A 349 5.05 25.04 -0.22
CA LEU A 349 5.80 23.98 0.46
C LEU A 349 7.09 24.49 1.10
N THR A 350 7.70 25.53 0.53
CA THR A 350 8.96 26.08 1.03
C THR A 350 9.04 27.59 0.75
N SER A 351 9.69 28.29 1.67
CA SER A 351 10.06 29.72 1.49
C SER A 351 11.48 29.90 0.93
N ASN A 352 12.23 28.82 0.71
CA ASN A 352 13.59 28.90 0.17
C ASN A 352 13.55 29.19 -1.34
N ALA A 353 14.04 30.37 -1.73
CA ALA A 353 14.03 30.85 -3.11
C ALA A 353 14.84 29.98 -4.07
N GLU A 354 15.93 29.35 -3.62
CA GLU A 354 16.76 28.48 -4.46
C GLU A 354 16.04 27.17 -4.78
N ILE A 355 15.36 26.56 -3.78
CA ILE A 355 14.56 25.35 -3.98
C ILE A 355 13.39 25.63 -4.93
N ILE A 356 12.71 26.80 -4.78
CA ILE A 356 11.63 27.20 -5.68
C ILE A 356 12.16 27.37 -7.11
N LYS A 357 13.34 28.01 -7.27
CA LYS A 357 13.98 28.22 -8.55
C LYS A 357 14.40 26.90 -9.22
N MET A 358 14.95 25.96 -8.47
CA MET A 358 15.32 24.63 -8.99
C MET A 358 14.09 23.81 -9.37
N GLY A 359 13.00 23.94 -8.63
CA GLY A 359 11.73 23.25 -8.91
C GLY A 359 10.95 23.88 -10.08
N ASP A 360 11.23 25.12 -10.45
CA ASP A 360 10.57 25.79 -11.57
C ASP A 360 11.34 25.61 -12.88
N ARG A 361 10.72 24.88 -13.81
CA ARG A 361 11.29 24.58 -15.13
C ARG A 361 11.56 25.81 -15.99
N LYS A 362 10.97 26.98 -15.67
CA LYS A 362 11.19 28.25 -16.41
C LYS A 362 12.54 28.88 -16.13
N SER A 363 13.16 28.58 -15.00
CA SER A 363 14.44 29.18 -14.60
C SER A 363 15.69 28.42 -15.11
N THR A 364 15.54 27.25 -15.69
CA THR A 364 16.64 26.43 -16.24
C THR A 364 16.99 26.77 -17.70
N ARG A 365 16.49 27.89 -18.24
CA ARG A 365 16.92 28.45 -19.53
C ARG A 365 17.80 29.68 -19.31
N LEU A 366 18.95 29.47 -18.69
CA LEU A 366 20.10 30.39 -18.76
C LEU A 366 21.37 29.59 -18.72
#